data_45d52df0c63c5ebb3f481ecdec2bfcfa
#
_entry.id   45d52df0c63c5ebb3f481ecdec2bfcfa
#
_cell.length_a   1.000
_cell.length_b   1.000
_cell.length_c   1.000
_cell.angle_alpha   90.00
_cell.angle_beta   90.00
_cell.angle_gamma   90.00
#
_symmetry.space_group_name_H-M   'P 1'
#
loop_
_entity.id
_entity.type
_entity.pdbx_description
1 polymer ?
#
loop_
_entity_poly.entity_id
_entity_poly.type
_entity_poly.pdbx_seq_one_letter_code
_entity_poly.pdbx_strand_id
1 'polypeptide(L)'
;MRIRIVCLVLGLLASVTPPAFAREHSIGNPVVVDGLILHPVYLQPVHMAPVLPGMDGAKFDAHLEIDVHADKNNPQGFDPGAWIPYLTVSYEIKKMGGDWSTFGTLLAMTAADGPHYGANIRFDGPGKYRIRFRIMPPPYQAFFRHTDKETGVSPWWRPFEESWEFTYLGVGHKGGY
;
A
#
# COMPACT_ATOMS: atom_id res chain seq x y z
N MET A 1 55.45 11.21 -47.32
CA MET A 1 54.17 11.82 -46.84
C MET A 1 53.40 10.73 -46.11
N ARG A 2 53.37 10.74 -44.75
CA ARG A 2 52.77 9.67 -43.89
C ARG A 2 51.43 10.22 -43.42
N ILE A 3 50.33 9.62 -43.90
CA ILE A 3 48.93 9.94 -43.48
C ILE A 3 48.68 9.24 -42.17
N ARG A 4 48.42 9.99 -41.08
CA ARG A 4 47.98 9.48 -39.81
C ARG A 4 46.43 9.46 -39.80
N ILE A 5 45.86 8.28 -39.81
CA ILE A 5 44.42 8.06 -39.60
C ILE A 5 44.16 8.14 -38.10
N VAL A 6 43.41 9.14 -37.67
CA VAL A 6 42.88 9.27 -36.30
C VAL A 6 41.51 8.62 -36.29
N CYS A 7 41.41 7.44 -35.69
CA CYS A 7 40.10 6.81 -35.42
C CYS A 7 39.43 7.50 -34.22
N LEU A 8 38.38 8.24 -34.48
CA LEU A 8 37.52 8.81 -33.44
C LEU A 8 36.56 7.72 -32.95
N VAL A 9 36.77 7.18 -31.74
CA VAL A 9 35.85 6.24 -31.08
C VAL A 9 34.77 7.07 -30.40
N LEU A 10 33.58 7.14 -31.01
CA LEU A 10 32.39 7.70 -30.38
C LEU A 10 31.89 6.70 -29.35
N GLY A 11 32.17 6.93 -28.08
CA GLY A 11 31.61 6.16 -26.98
C GLY A 11 30.10 6.48 -26.81
N LEU A 12 29.24 5.51 -27.14
CA LEU A 12 27.79 5.57 -26.87
C LEU A 12 27.58 5.41 -25.36
N LEU A 13 27.38 6.52 -24.63
CA LEU A 13 26.95 6.52 -23.25
C LEU A 13 25.46 6.10 -23.23
N ALA A 14 25.21 4.81 -22.97
CA ALA A 14 23.87 4.33 -22.67
C ALA A 14 23.47 4.90 -21.28
N SER A 15 22.58 5.90 -21.28
CA SER A 15 21.97 6.41 -20.06
C SER A 15 21.01 5.35 -19.51
N VAL A 16 21.44 4.65 -18.46
CA VAL A 16 20.57 3.77 -17.68
C VAL A 16 19.66 4.69 -16.83
N THR A 17 18.44 4.93 -17.30
CA THR A 17 17.42 5.58 -16.48
C THR A 17 17.01 4.61 -15.38
N PRO A 18 17.09 4.98 -14.08
CA PRO A 18 16.58 4.14 -13.02
C PRO A 18 15.06 3.94 -13.21
N PRO A 19 14.50 2.78 -12.81
CA PRO A 19 13.06 2.57 -12.85
C PRO A 19 12.38 3.64 -12.01
N ALA A 20 11.42 4.36 -12.61
CA ALA A 20 10.59 5.31 -11.90
C ALA A 20 9.54 4.51 -11.10
N PHE A 21 9.75 4.39 -9.79
CA PHE A 21 8.71 3.88 -8.90
C PHE A 21 7.59 4.91 -8.74
N ALA A 22 6.35 4.44 -8.60
CA ALA A 22 5.25 5.29 -8.22
C ALA A 22 5.57 5.99 -6.89
N ARG A 23 5.37 7.31 -6.82
CA ARG A 23 5.63 8.04 -5.58
C ARG A 23 4.47 7.83 -4.62
N GLU A 24 4.72 7.14 -3.54
CA GLU A 24 3.79 7.01 -2.44
C GLU A 24 3.74 8.29 -1.60
N HIS A 25 2.52 8.62 -1.18
CA HIS A 25 2.24 9.71 -0.25
C HIS A 25 1.76 9.10 1.07
N SER A 26 2.54 9.21 2.12
CA SER A 26 2.16 8.71 3.45
C SER A 26 0.90 9.39 3.98
N ILE A 27 0.00 8.59 4.52
CA ILE A 27 -1.16 9.02 5.29
C ILE A 27 -0.77 9.00 6.77
N GLY A 28 -0.04 10.02 7.21
CA GLY A 28 0.49 10.12 8.57
C GLY A 28 1.66 9.15 8.88
N ASN A 29 1.96 8.99 10.15
CA ASN A 29 3.04 8.11 10.60
C ASN A 29 2.55 6.64 10.72
N PRO A 30 3.43 5.65 10.51
CA PRO A 30 3.13 4.27 10.85
C PRO A 30 2.75 4.11 12.33
N VAL A 31 1.84 3.17 12.60
CA VAL A 31 1.38 2.83 13.96
C VAL A 31 1.72 1.38 14.25
N VAL A 32 2.16 1.11 15.48
CA VAL A 32 2.38 -0.26 15.96
C VAL A 32 1.26 -0.63 16.93
N VAL A 33 0.51 -1.68 16.62
CA VAL A 33 -0.60 -2.20 17.41
C VAL A 33 -0.66 -3.73 17.31
N ASP A 34 -0.87 -4.41 18.42
CA ASP A 34 -1.03 -5.88 18.50
C ASP A 34 0.07 -6.70 17.78
N GLY A 35 1.31 -6.20 17.77
CA GLY A 35 2.43 -6.84 17.08
C GLY A 35 2.45 -6.62 15.55
N LEU A 36 1.69 -5.65 15.07
CA LEU A 36 1.60 -5.24 13.67
C LEU A 36 2.12 -3.82 13.49
N ILE A 37 2.77 -3.56 12.37
CA ILE A 37 3.08 -2.22 11.87
C ILE A 37 2.08 -1.90 10.76
N LEU A 38 1.33 -0.82 10.90
CA LEU A 38 0.36 -0.32 9.94
C LEU A 38 0.91 0.94 9.29
N HIS A 39 1.05 0.95 7.98
CA HIS A 39 1.53 2.11 7.22
C HIS A 39 0.58 2.42 6.05
N PRO A 40 -0.36 3.35 6.21
CA PRO A 40 -1.25 3.75 5.13
C PRO A 40 -0.59 4.74 4.20
N VAL A 41 -0.78 4.54 2.89
CA VAL A 41 -0.26 5.41 1.83
C VAL A 41 -1.31 5.59 0.74
N TYR A 42 -1.10 6.56 -0.16
CA TYR A 42 -1.81 6.65 -1.43
C TYR A 42 -0.86 7.06 -2.55
N LEU A 43 -1.18 6.64 -3.77
CA LEU A 43 -0.43 6.98 -4.99
C LEU A 43 -1.41 7.17 -6.17
N GLN A 44 -0.89 7.36 -7.40
CA GLN A 44 -1.74 7.44 -8.57
C GLN A 44 -2.52 6.13 -8.78
N PRO A 45 -3.73 6.19 -9.41
CA PRO A 45 -4.51 5.00 -9.71
C PRO A 45 -3.71 3.97 -10.50
N VAL A 46 -3.84 2.69 -10.13
CA VAL A 46 -3.11 1.59 -10.75
C VAL A 46 -4.01 0.70 -11.60
N HIS A 47 -3.43 -0.02 -12.53
CA HIS A 47 -4.10 -1.10 -13.25
C HIS A 47 -3.82 -2.42 -12.53
N MET A 48 -4.85 -3.22 -12.31
CA MET A 48 -4.79 -4.49 -11.60
C MET A 48 -5.21 -5.65 -12.51
N ALA A 49 -4.68 -6.82 -12.25
CA ALA A 49 -5.10 -8.07 -12.89
C ALA A 49 -5.39 -9.12 -11.81
N PRO A 50 -6.51 -9.90 -11.90
CA PRO A 50 -7.54 -9.76 -12.93
C PRO A 50 -8.33 -8.45 -12.82
N VAL A 51 -8.78 -7.91 -13.95
CA VAL A 51 -9.64 -6.72 -13.97
C VAL A 51 -11.02 -7.12 -13.46
N LEU A 52 -11.40 -6.60 -12.29
CA LEU A 52 -12.75 -6.79 -11.74
C LEU A 52 -13.67 -5.63 -12.17
N PRO A 53 -14.99 -5.87 -12.31
CA PRO A 53 -15.94 -4.81 -12.63
C PRO A 53 -15.83 -3.63 -11.66
N GLY A 54 -15.74 -2.43 -12.19
CA GLY A 54 -15.61 -1.22 -11.38
C GLY A 54 -14.20 -0.86 -10.91
N MET A 55 -13.18 -1.65 -11.22
CA MET A 55 -11.78 -1.42 -10.82
C MET A 55 -10.91 -0.79 -11.91
N ASP A 56 -11.48 -0.21 -12.95
CA ASP A 56 -10.74 0.51 -14.00
C ASP A 56 -10.08 1.76 -13.42
N GLY A 57 -8.73 1.76 -13.36
CA GLY A 57 -7.93 2.83 -12.77
C GLY A 57 -8.17 4.22 -13.37
N ALA A 58 -8.60 4.31 -14.64
CA ALA A 58 -8.88 5.57 -15.30
C ALA A 58 -10.07 6.37 -14.71
N LYS A 59 -10.88 5.74 -13.88
CA LYS A 59 -12.07 6.35 -13.24
C LYS A 59 -11.84 6.80 -11.80
N PHE A 60 -10.62 6.68 -11.28
CA PHE A 60 -10.29 6.92 -9.88
C PHE A 60 -9.25 8.02 -9.75
N ASP A 61 -9.18 8.63 -8.56
CA ASP A 61 -8.28 9.74 -8.26
C ASP A 61 -6.98 9.27 -7.61
N ALA A 62 -7.03 8.14 -6.89
CA ALA A 62 -5.87 7.56 -6.22
C ALA A 62 -6.00 6.04 -6.08
N HIS A 63 -4.87 5.38 -5.85
CA HIS A 63 -4.79 4.06 -5.26
C HIS A 63 -4.48 4.22 -3.77
N LEU A 64 -5.39 3.74 -2.92
CA LEU A 64 -5.24 3.71 -1.48
C LEU A 64 -4.66 2.37 -1.07
N GLU A 65 -3.64 2.39 -0.23
CA GLU A 65 -3.00 1.19 0.30
C GLU A 65 -2.86 1.25 1.82
N ILE A 66 -2.73 0.09 2.42
CA ILE A 66 -2.19 -0.07 3.76
C ILE A 66 -1.24 -1.26 3.78
N ASP A 67 0.00 -1.01 4.15
CA ASP A 67 0.98 -2.04 4.45
C ASP A 67 0.76 -2.54 5.86
N VAL A 68 0.67 -3.85 6.01
CA VAL A 68 0.54 -4.49 7.32
C VAL A 68 1.64 -5.53 7.47
N HIS A 69 2.62 -5.23 8.31
CA HIS A 69 3.78 -6.08 8.55
C HIS A 69 3.88 -6.48 10.01
N ALA A 70 4.53 -7.61 10.26
CA ALA A 70 4.86 -8.04 11.60
C ALA A 70 5.86 -7.08 12.26
N ASP A 71 5.54 -6.61 13.46
CA ASP A 71 6.52 -5.96 14.33
C ASP A 71 7.52 -7.00 14.87
N LYS A 72 8.68 -6.53 15.34
CA LYS A 72 9.72 -7.38 15.96
C LYS A 72 9.22 -8.22 17.17
N ASN A 73 8.12 -7.81 17.77
CA ASN A 73 7.50 -8.51 18.91
C ASN A 73 6.20 -9.23 18.48
N ASN A 74 6.02 -9.54 17.19
CA ASN A 74 4.82 -10.25 16.72
C ASN A 74 4.71 -11.61 17.41
N PRO A 75 3.60 -11.91 18.13
CA PRO A 75 3.47 -13.15 18.88
C PRO A 75 2.78 -14.28 18.11
N GLN A 76 2.41 -14.06 16.83
CA GLN A 76 1.71 -15.03 15.98
C GLN A 76 2.63 -15.83 15.05
N GLY A 77 3.95 -15.77 15.26
CA GLY A 77 4.92 -16.60 14.53
C GLY A 77 5.33 -16.04 13.16
N PHE A 78 5.04 -14.78 12.88
CA PHE A 78 5.57 -14.08 11.70
C PHE A 78 6.94 -13.47 12.02
N ASP A 79 7.87 -13.60 11.08
CA ASP A 79 9.17 -12.95 11.19
C ASP A 79 9.02 -11.41 11.15
N PRO A 80 9.88 -10.67 11.85
CA PRO A 80 9.90 -9.20 11.78
C PRO A 80 9.93 -8.69 10.34
N GLY A 81 9.00 -7.80 10.00
CA GLY A 81 8.85 -7.25 8.66
C GLY A 81 8.12 -8.15 7.66
N ALA A 82 7.71 -9.36 8.04
CA ALA A 82 6.88 -10.19 7.17
C ALA A 82 5.51 -9.54 6.94
N TRP A 83 5.04 -9.54 5.71
CA TRP A 83 3.69 -9.12 5.40
C TRP A 83 2.66 -10.06 6.02
N ILE A 84 1.58 -9.50 6.57
CA ILE A 84 0.53 -10.30 7.22
C ILE A 84 -0.58 -10.62 6.20
N PRO A 85 -0.71 -11.88 5.79
CA PRO A 85 -1.71 -12.31 4.81
C PRO A 85 -3.10 -12.53 5.45
N TYR A 86 -4.11 -12.70 4.59
CA TYR A 86 -5.47 -13.11 4.96
C TYR A 86 -6.21 -12.16 5.90
N LEU A 87 -5.85 -10.87 5.93
CA LEU A 87 -6.64 -9.87 6.64
C LEU A 87 -7.90 -9.51 5.83
N THR A 88 -8.98 -9.17 6.55
CA THR A 88 -10.07 -8.40 5.97
C THR A 88 -9.89 -6.95 6.40
N VAL A 89 -9.58 -6.08 5.44
CA VAL A 89 -9.32 -4.66 5.68
C VAL A 89 -10.41 -3.84 5.03
N SER A 90 -11.17 -3.09 5.83
CA SER A 90 -12.13 -2.10 5.33
C SER A 90 -11.72 -0.69 5.73
N TYR A 91 -12.17 0.29 4.94
CA TYR A 91 -11.89 1.70 5.18
C TYR A 91 -13.15 2.55 5.15
N GLU A 92 -13.13 3.65 5.87
CA GLU A 92 -14.04 4.78 5.75
C GLU A 92 -13.21 6.06 5.63
N ILE A 93 -13.50 6.91 4.64
CA ILE A 93 -12.85 8.21 4.45
C ILE A 93 -13.92 9.29 4.53
N LYS A 94 -13.65 10.35 5.31
CA LYS A 94 -14.53 11.53 5.44
C LYS A 94 -13.73 12.79 5.11
N LYS A 95 -14.31 13.67 4.31
CA LYS A 95 -13.77 15.01 4.10
C LYS A 95 -14.06 15.87 5.32
N MET A 96 -13.04 16.52 5.86
CA MET A 96 -13.22 17.39 7.01
C MET A 96 -13.85 18.71 6.59
N GLY A 97 -14.84 19.17 7.34
CA GLY A 97 -15.57 20.40 7.04
C GLY A 97 -16.64 20.30 5.96
N GLY A 98 -17.04 19.06 5.59
CA GLY A 98 -18.13 18.78 4.65
C GLY A 98 -18.83 17.46 4.98
N ASP A 99 -19.82 17.10 4.17
CA ASP A 99 -20.65 15.90 4.37
C ASP A 99 -20.18 14.69 3.52
N TRP A 100 -19.13 14.89 2.69
CA TRP A 100 -18.66 13.83 1.81
C TRP A 100 -17.96 12.70 2.59
N SER A 101 -18.34 11.47 2.25
CA SER A 101 -17.67 10.27 2.74
C SER A 101 -17.71 9.15 1.72
N THR A 102 -16.75 8.24 1.82
CA THR A 102 -16.71 6.98 1.08
C THR A 102 -16.22 5.87 1.97
N PHE A 103 -16.55 4.63 1.62
CA PHE A 103 -16.10 3.44 2.33
C PHE A 103 -15.93 2.28 1.36
N GLY A 104 -15.17 1.28 1.77
CA GLY A 104 -14.95 0.08 0.97
C GLY A 104 -14.06 -0.94 1.66
N THR A 105 -13.65 -1.94 0.89
CA THR A 105 -12.71 -2.98 1.31
C THR A 105 -11.47 -2.91 0.46
N LEU A 106 -10.30 -3.07 1.08
CA LEU A 106 -9.02 -3.23 0.40
C LEU A 106 -8.79 -4.70 0.09
N LEU A 107 -8.29 -4.97 -1.10
CA LEU A 107 -7.95 -6.32 -1.56
C LEU A 107 -6.46 -6.56 -1.40
N ALA A 108 -6.10 -7.80 -1.05
CA ALA A 108 -4.71 -8.23 -1.07
C ALA A 108 -4.18 -8.24 -2.52
N MET A 109 -3.04 -7.60 -2.75
CA MET A 109 -2.39 -7.53 -4.04
C MET A 109 -0.88 -7.42 -3.86
N THR A 110 -0.15 -7.42 -4.97
CA THR A 110 1.30 -7.27 -4.97
C THR A 110 1.74 -6.29 -6.03
N ALA A 111 2.77 -5.52 -5.72
CA ALA A 111 3.46 -4.61 -6.61
C ALA A 111 4.97 -4.89 -6.62
N ALA A 112 5.76 -4.05 -7.29
CA ALA A 112 7.21 -4.23 -7.39
C ALA A 112 7.95 -4.11 -6.04
N ASP A 113 7.36 -3.39 -5.10
CA ASP A 113 7.85 -3.15 -3.73
C ASP A 113 7.32 -4.14 -2.69
N GLY A 114 6.33 -4.96 -3.06
CA GLY A 114 5.83 -6.03 -2.20
C GLY A 114 4.31 -6.19 -2.18
N PRO A 115 3.83 -7.09 -1.31
CA PRO A 115 2.40 -7.30 -1.12
C PRO A 115 1.82 -6.28 -0.13
N HIS A 116 0.59 -5.82 -0.41
CA HIS A 116 -0.17 -4.85 0.37
C HIS A 116 -1.68 -5.10 0.27
N TYR A 117 -2.46 -4.31 1.01
CA TYR A 117 -3.91 -4.23 0.85
C TYR A 117 -4.27 -2.92 0.20
N GLY A 118 -4.95 -2.94 -0.96
CA GLY A 118 -5.20 -1.73 -1.73
C GLY A 118 -6.53 -1.72 -2.50
N ALA A 119 -6.94 -0.52 -2.90
CA ALA A 119 -8.06 -0.26 -3.80
C ALA A 119 -7.93 1.09 -4.50
N ASN A 120 -8.36 1.16 -5.75
CA ASN A 120 -8.54 2.46 -6.41
C ASN A 120 -9.77 3.17 -5.83
N ILE A 121 -9.62 4.44 -5.45
CA ILE A 121 -10.66 5.24 -4.79
C ILE A 121 -10.86 6.60 -5.47
N ARG A 122 -11.99 7.24 -5.15
CA ARG A 122 -12.26 8.64 -5.49
C ARG A 122 -12.22 9.50 -4.25
N PHE A 123 -11.76 10.74 -4.42
CA PHE A 123 -11.84 11.81 -3.44
C PHE A 123 -12.83 12.89 -3.91
N ASP A 124 -13.29 13.73 -3.00
CA ASP A 124 -14.04 14.94 -3.31
C ASP A 124 -13.08 16.14 -3.44
N GLY A 125 -12.12 16.02 -4.39
CA GLY A 125 -11.09 17.03 -4.64
C GLY A 125 -10.07 17.21 -3.52
N PRO A 126 -9.16 18.17 -3.65
CA PRO A 126 -8.18 18.50 -2.62
C PRO A 126 -8.82 18.92 -1.30
N GLY A 127 -8.17 18.61 -0.18
CA GLY A 127 -8.67 18.98 1.14
C GLY A 127 -8.10 18.14 2.27
N LYS A 128 -8.60 18.40 3.49
CA LYS A 128 -8.29 17.59 4.67
C LYS A 128 -9.29 16.44 4.78
N TYR A 129 -8.76 15.27 5.08
CA TYR A 129 -9.53 14.05 5.22
C TYR A 129 -9.16 13.32 6.49
N ARG A 130 -10.12 12.58 7.04
CA ARG A 130 -9.89 11.54 8.04
C ARG A 130 -10.18 10.21 7.39
N ILE A 131 -9.25 9.26 7.54
CA ILE A 131 -9.42 7.86 7.16
C ILE A 131 -9.43 7.00 8.40
N ARG A 132 -10.28 5.99 8.40
CA ARG A 132 -10.34 4.94 9.41
C ARG A 132 -10.27 3.60 8.72
N PHE A 133 -9.33 2.75 9.15
CA PHE A 133 -9.27 1.36 8.74
C PHE A 133 -9.77 0.47 9.87
N ARG A 134 -10.50 -0.58 9.49
CA ARG A 134 -10.85 -1.68 10.37
C ARG A 134 -10.11 -2.91 9.90
N ILE A 135 -9.33 -3.51 10.79
CA ILE A 135 -8.48 -4.67 10.54
C ILE A 135 -9.08 -5.87 11.24
N MET A 136 -9.47 -6.87 10.47
CA MET A 136 -9.95 -8.15 10.99
C MET A 136 -8.86 -9.21 10.82
N PRO A 137 -8.63 -10.06 11.84
CA PRO A 137 -7.54 -11.03 11.82
C PRO A 137 -7.77 -12.18 10.82
N PRO A 138 -6.71 -12.91 10.46
CA PRO A 138 -6.71 -13.94 9.42
C PRO A 138 -7.77 -15.05 9.52
N PRO A 139 -8.28 -15.49 10.70
CA PRO A 139 -9.30 -16.53 10.76
C PRO A 139 -10.59 -16.22 10.02
N TYR A 140 -10.92 -14.93 9.80
CA TYR A 140 -12.07 -14.53 8.98
C TYR A 140 -11.90 -14.89 7.50
N GLN A 141 -10.65 -15.18 7.08
CA GLN A 141 -10.28 -15.65 5.74
C GLN A 141 -9.74 -17.10 5.78
N ALA A 142 -10.16 -17.88 6.78
CA ALA A 142 -9.81 -19.29 6.96
C ALA A 142 -8.29 -19.58 7.09
N PHE A 143 -7.54 -18.67 7.70
CA PHE A 143 -6.15 -18.88 8.06
C PHE A 143 -6.03 -19.10 9.55
N PHE A 144 -5.60 -20.30 9.95
CA PHE A 144 -5.63 -20.78 11.33
C PHE A 144 -4.23 -20.80 11.95
N ARG A 145 -4.16 -20.86 13.27
CA ARG A 145 -2.95 -21.01 14.06
C ARG A 145 -2.89 -22.36 14.76
N HIS A 146 -1.71 -22.85 15.07
CA HIS A 146 -1.53 -23.97 15.98
C HIS A 146 -1.76 -23.53 17.43
N THR A 147 -2.25 -24.46 18.25
CA THR A 147 -2.57 -24.22 19.67
C THR A 147 -1.95 -25.24 20.61
N ASP A 148 -1.28 -26.26 20.08
CA ASP A 148 -0.57 -27.26 20.86
C ASP A 148 0.66 -26.64 21.57
N LYS A 149 1.21 -27.40 22.52
CA LYS A 149 2.31 -26.91 23.35
C LYS A 149 3.61 -26.74 22.56
N GLU A 150 3.83 -27.60 21.56
CA GLU A 150 5.11 -27.73 20.84
C GLU A 150 5.24 -26.69 19.72
N THR A 151 4.14 -26.39 19.02
CA THR A 151 4.16 -25.55 17.80
C THR A 151 3.17 -24.38 17.85
N GLY A 152 2.44 -24.25 18.95
CA GLY A 152 1.39 -23.24 19.10
C GLY A 152 1.95 -21.83 19.18
N VAL A 153 1.19 -20.87 18.61
CA VAL A 153 1.46 -19.43 18.70
C VAL A 153 0.34 -18.72 19.47
N SER A 154 0.58 -17.48 19.87
CA SER A 154 -0.37 -16.68 20.62
C SER A 154 -1.71 -16.51 19.87
N PRO A 155 -2.83 -16.29 20.60
CA PRO A 155 -4.11 -15.97 19.99
C PRO A 155 -4.02 -14.77 19.02
N TRP A 156 -4.87 -14.82 18.00
CA TRP A 156 -5.07 -13.66 17.15
C TRP A 156 -5.64 -12.49 17.95
N TRP A 157 -5.33 -11.27 17.51
CA TRP A 157 -5.94 -10.05 18.04
C TRP A 157 -7.45 -9.99 17.73
N ARG A 158 -8.18 -9.14 18.45
CA ARG A 158 -9.58 -8.84 18.12
C ARG A 158 -9.63 -7.82 16.97
N PRO A 159 -10.69 -7.80 16.17
CA PRO A 159 -10.87 -6.72 15.20
C PRO A 159 -10.72 -5.35 15.87
N PHE A 160 -9.92 -4.48 15.29
CA PHE A 160 -9.65 -3.14 15.80
C PHE A 160 -9.74 -2.10 14.69
N GLU A 161 -9.74 -0.83 15.07
CA GLU A 161 -9.79 0.31 14.16
C GLU A 161 -8.65 1.27 14.48
N GLU A 162 -8.00 1.79 13.41
CA GLU A 162 -7.01 2.85 13.49
C GLU A 162 -7.38 3.99 12.54
N SER A 163 -7.04 5.22 12.91
CA SER A 163 -7.44 6.41 12.15
C SER A 163 -6.30 7.40 11.97
N TRP A 164 -6.27 8.02 10.79
CA TRP A 164 -5.32 9.08 10.45
C TRP A 164 -6.05 10.30 9.87
N GLU A 165 -5.45 11.47 10.05
CA GLU A 165 -5.84 12.69 9.34
C GLU A 165 -4.72 13.08 8.38
N PHE A 166 -5.07 13.47 7.17
CA PHE A 166 -4.12 13.86 6.14
C PHE A 166 -4.70 14.92 5.22
N THR A 167 -3.82 15.55 4.44
CA THR A 167 -4.21 16.48 3.39
C THR A 167 -3.98 15.82 2.04
N TYR A 168 -5.06 15.61 1.29
CA TYR A 168 -4.99 15.17 -0.09
C TYR A 168 -4.85 16.38 -1.01
N LEU A 169 -3.79 16.43 -1.82
CA LEU A 169 -3.50 17.50 -2.78
C LEU A 169 -3.55 17.01 -4.24
N GLY A 170 -4.02 15.79 -4.48
CA GLY A 170 -3.87 15.07 -5.72
C GLY A 170 -2.63 14.16 -5.71
N VAL A 171 -2.48 13.37 -6.75
CA VAL A 171 -1.37 12.40 -6.91
C VAL A 171 -0.36 12.82 -8.00
N GLY A 172 -0.55 13.99 -8.62
CA GLY A 172 0.19 14.38 -9.81
C GLY A 172 -0.29 13.67 -11.09
N HIS A 173 0.45 13.82 -12.18
CA HIS A 173 0.17 13.12 -13.42
C HIS A 173 0.97 11.82 -13.49
N LYS A 174 0.37 10.76 -14.04
CA LYS A 174 1.05 9.49 -14.27
C LYS A 174 2.29 9.73 -15.13
N GLY A 175 3.48 9.37 -14.60
CA GLY A 175 4.78 9.62 -15.27
C GLY A 175 5.36 11.01 -15.02
N GLY A 176 4.76 11.85 -14.21
CA GLY A 176 5.28 13.15 -13.78
C GLY A 176 6.00 13.02 -12.42
N TYR A 177 7.26 12.63 -12.45
CA TYR A 177 8.16 12.59 -11.30
C TYR A 177 9.23 13.65 -11.44
#